data_6a877c400d0fdd6dda167ce84ee6d68e
#
_entry.id   6a877c400d0fdd6dda167ce84ee6d68e
#
_cell.length_a   1.000
_cell.length_b   1.000
_cell.length_c   1.000
_cell.angle_alpha   90.00
_cell.angle_beta   90.00
_cell.angle_gamma   90.00
#
_symmetry.space_group_name_H-M   'P 1'
#
loop_
_entity.id
_entity.type
_entity.pdbx_description
1 polymer ?
#
loop_
_entity_poly.entity_id
_entity_poly.type
_entity_poly.pdbx_seq_one_letter_code
_entity_poly.pdbx_strand_id
1 'polypeptide(L)'
;MSSAANSSYDAIVVGAGHNGLICAAYLAKAGRKVLVLERRHQVGGATTTEEIYPGFKYTCCSYVVSLLRPWIIRDLDLPRYGYEILPLDSTFTPFPDG
;
A
#
# COMPACT_ATOMS: atom_id res chain seq x y z
N MET A 1 -18.45 18.28 4.21
CA MET A 1 -17.44 18.89 3.34
C MET A 1 -16.08 18.86 4.02
N SER A 2 -15.09 18.40 3.34
CA SER A 2 -13.74 18.35 3.88
C SER A 2 -13.13 19.75 3.97
N SER A 3 -12.40 20.03 5.06
CA SER A 3 -11.63 21.28 5.19
C SER A 3 -10.49 21.39 4.17
N ALA A 4 -10.17 20.30 3.45
CA ALA A 4 -9.14 20.28 2.41
C ALA A 4 -9.38 21.30 1.30
N ALA A 5 -10.65 21.64 1.00
CA ALA A 5 -11.01 22.62 -0.04
C ALA A 5 -10.41 24.00 0.22
N ASN A 6 -10.18 24.38 1.49
CA ASN A 6 -9.66 25.67 1.91
C ASN A 6 -8.23 25.62 2.42
N SER A 7 -7.56 24.48 2.25
CA SER A 7 -6.18 24.27 2.70
C SER A 7 -5.20 24.33 1.55
N SER A 8 -3.98 24.76 1.86
CA SER A 8 -2.87 24.69 0.91
C SER A 8 -1.98 23.50 1.25
N TYR A 9 -1.37 22.92 0.24
CA TYR A 9 -0.49 21.76 0.38
C TYR A 9 0.83 22.02 -0.36
N ASP A 10 1.91 21.47 0.19
CA ASP A 10 3.21 21.53 -0.48
C ASP A 10 3.30 20.56 -1.65
N ALA A 11 2.59 19.44 -1.55
CA ALA A 11 2.55 18.42 -2.61
C ALA A 11 1.20 17.73 -2.62
N ILE A 12 0.78 17.33 -3.82
CA ILE A 12 -0.41 16.52 -4.02
C ILE A 12 0.02 15.24 -4.75
N VAL A 13 -0.27 14.09 -4.13
CA VAL A 13 0.02 12.77 -4.71
C VAL A 13 -1.30 12.20 -5.24
N VAL A 14 -1.35 11.95 -6.52
CA VAL A 14 -2.53 11.38 -7.17
C VAL A 14 -2.35 9.88 -7.28
N GLY A 15 -3.19 9.14 -6.57
CA GLY A 15 -3.10 7.68 -6.47
C GLY A 15 -2.45 7.24 -5.16
N ALA A 16 -3.20 6.43 -4.39
CA ALA A 16 -2.75 5.89 -3.11
C ALA A 16 -2.42 4.40 -3.22
N GLY A 17 -1.71 4.01 -4.28
CA GLY A 17 -1.04 2.73 -4.35
C GLY A 17 0.24 2.74 -3.51
N HIS A 18 0.98 1.63 -3.47
CA HIS A 18 2.17 1.51 -2.63
C HIS A 18 3.23 2.58 -2.97
N ASN A 19 3.44 2.90 -4.24
CA ASN A 19 4.41 3.92 -4.64
C ASN A 19 3.99 5.32 -4.18
N GLY A 20 2.73 5.68 -4.41
CA GLY A 20 2.19 6.97 -4.00
C GLY A 20 2.20 7.15 -2.50
N LEU A 21 1.79 6.12 -1.75
CA LEU A 21 1.78 6.17 -0.29
C LEU A 21 3.19 6.29 0.28
N ILE A 22 4.16 5.56 -0.25
CA ILE A 22 5.56 5.65 0.20
C ILE A 22 6.13 7.03 -0.10
N CYS A 23 5.91 7.55 -1.29
CA CYS A 23 6.33 8.90 -1.67
C CYS A 23 5.74 9.95 -0.73
N ALA A 24 4.44 9.88 -0.48
CA ALA A 24 3.75 10.80 0.41
C ALA A 24 4.28 10.71 1.84
N ALA A 25 4.57 9.49 2.32
CA ALA A 25 5.11 9.28 3.65
C ALA A 25 6.51 9.91 3.81
N TYR A 26 7.38 9.78 2.83
CA TYR A 26 8.69 10.42 2.86
C TYR A 26 8.58 11.94 2.82
N LEU A 27 7.70 12.48 2.00
CA LEU A 27 7.46 13.94 1.97
C LEU A 27 6.93 14.45 3.30
N ALA A 28 5.97 13.75 3.89
CA ALA A 28 5.42 14.11 5.20
C ALA A 28 6.48 14.03 6.29
N LYS A 29 7.33 13.01 6.25
CA LYS A 29 8.44 12.85 7.19
C LYS A 29 9.46 13.98 7.06
N ALA A 30 9.61 14.54 5.87
CA ALA A 30 10.46 15.70 5.62
C ALA A 30 9.79 17.04 6.00
N GLY A 31 8.63 17.00 6.63
CA GLY A 31 7.92 18.19 7.11
C GLY A 31 7.03 18.85 6.06
N ARG A 32 6.79 18.21 4.93
CA ARG A 32 5.91 18.75 3.89
C ARG A 32 4.46 18.42 4.18
N LYS A 33 3.58 19.35 3.85
CA LYS A 33 2.12 19.15 3.95
C LYS A 33 1.64 18.49 2.67
N VAL A 34 1.21 17.24 2.76
CA VAL A 34 0.90 16.40 1.59
C VAL A 34 -0.57 16.02 1.60
N LEU A 35 -1.20 16.12 0.42
CA LEU A 35 -2.52 15.58 0.16
C LEU A 35 -2.40 14.38 -0.76
N VAL A 36 -3.00 13.26 -0.38
CA VAL A 36 -3.09 12.07 -1.23
C VAL A 36 -4.53 11.91 -1.70
N LEU A 37 -4.70 11.78 -3.00
CA LEU A 37 -6.01 11.60 -3.63
C LEU A 37 -6.12 10.19 -4.19
N GLU A 38 -7.17 9.47 -3.80
CA GLU A 38 -7.43 8.11 -4.29
C GLU A 38 -8.87 8.02 -4.82
N ARG A 39 -9.00 7.47 -6.03
CA ARG A 39 -10.29 7.31 -6.69
C ARG A 39 -11.15 6.20 -6.08
N ARG A 40 -10.50 5.12 -5.61
CA ARG A 40 -11.20 3.99 -5.02
C ARG A 40 -11.56 4.27 -3.55
N HIS A 41 -12.49 3.48 -3.02
CA HIS A 41 -12.86 3.51 -1.60
C HIS A 41 -11.77 2.96 -0.68
N GLN A 42 -10.75 2.28 -1.25
CA GLN A 42 -9.69 1.63 -0.51
C GLN A 42 -8.32 2.05 -1.07
N VAL A 43 -7.39 2.38 -0.17
CA VAL A 43 -6.00 2.66 -0.53
C VAL A 43 -5.21 1.35 -0.68
N GLY A 44 -4.08 1.42 -1.37
CA GLY A 44 -3.17 0.29 -1.51
C GLY A 44 -2.90 -0.13 -2.95
N GLY A 45 -3.78 0.20 -3.88
CA GLY A 45 -3.59 -0.17 -5.30
C GLY A 45 -3.46 -1.67 -5.49
N ALA A 46 -2.38 -2.10 -6.13
CA ALA A 46 -2.11 -3.52 -6.38
C ALA A 46 -1.79 -4.33 -5.10
N THR A 47 -1.56 -3.67 -3.97
CA THR A 47 -1.28 -4.36 -2.71
C THR A 47 -2.53 -4.60 -1.86
N THR A 48 -3.71 -4.31 -2.39
CA THR A 48 -4.96 -4.48 -1.65
C THR A 48 -5.30 -5.94 -1.43
N THR A 49 -5.94 -6.19 -0.28
CA THR A 49 -6.57 -7.47 0.03
C THR A 49 -8.08 -7.23 0.08
N GLU A 50 -8.85 -8.03 -0.62
CA GLU A 50 -10.30 -7.87 -0.71
C GLU A 50 -11.02 -9.14 -0.30
N GLU A 51 -12.21 -8.97 0.29
CA GLU A 51 -13.09 -10.07 0.63
C GLU A 51 -14.06 -10.31 -0.54
N ILE A 52 -13.61 -11.11 -1.51
CA ILE A 52 -14.36 -11.39 -2.74
C ILE A 52 -15.56 -12.30 -2.45
N TYR A 53 -15.38 -13.24 -1.54
CA TYR A 53 -16.44 -14.12 -1.05
C TYR A 53 -16.54 -13.97 0.48
N PRO A 54 -17.74 -13.90 1.06
CA PRO A 54 -17.88 -13.69 2.51
C PRO A 54 -17.06 -14.67 3.34
N GLY A 55 -16.22 -14.15 4.23
CA GLY A 55 -15.32 -14.91 5.09
C GLY A 55 -13.96 -15.22 4.46
N PHE A 56 -13.76 -14.94 3.18
CA PHE A 56 -12.49 -15.24 2.50
C PHE A 56 -11.85 -13.97 1.97
N LYS A 57 -10.64 -13.70 2.40
CA LYS A 57 -9.85 -12.55 1.97
C LYS A 57 -8.75 -13.00 1.03
N TYR A 58 -8.62 -12.30 -0.10
CA TYR A 58 -7.65 -12.61 -1.12
C TYR A 58 -6.80 -11.39 -1.44
N THR A 59 -5.52 -11.61 -1.67
CA THR A 59 -4.69 -10.57 -2.27
C THR A 59 -5.06 -10.42 -3.74
N CYS A 60 -5.23 -9.17 -4.18
CA CYS A 60 -5.70 -8.91 -5.55
C CYS A 60 -4.61 -9.10 -6.59
N CYS A 61 -3.37 -8.78 -6.26
CA CYS A 61 -2.26 -8.82 -7.21
C CYS A 61 -0.94 -9.21 -6.56
N SER A 62 -0.56 -8.53 -5.48
CA SER A 62 0.75 -8.68 -4.84
C SER A 62 0.71 -9.81 -3.80
N TYR A 63 1.03 -11.03 -4.20
CA TYR A 63 0.95 -12.20 -3.34
C TYR A 63 2.27 -12.49 -2.59
N VAL A 64 3.38 -11.89 -3.02
CA VAL A 64 4.67 -12.01 -2.34
C VAL A 64 5.34 -10.66 -2.20
N VAL A 65 6.14 -10.51 -1.15
CA VAL A 65 6.96 -9.33 -0.93
C VAL A 65 8.40 -9.67 -1.32
N SER A 66 8.89 -9.10 -2.41
CA SER A 66 10.23 -9.40 -2.90
C SER A 66 11.06 -8.17 -3.23
N LEU A 67 10.41 -7.05 -3.56
CA LEU A 67 11.08 -5.86 -4.09
C LEU A 67 11.03 -4.65 -3.18
N LEU A 68 10.27 -4.70 -2.08
CA LEU A 68 10.22 -3.60 -1.13
C LEU A 68 11.59 -3.45 -0.46
N ARG A 69 12.17 -2.27 -0.61
CA ARG A 69 13.53 -2.02 -0.12
C ARG A 69 13.59 -2.00 1.40
N PRO A 70 14.60 -2.65 2.01
CA PRO A 70 14.73 -2.70 3.47
C PRO A 70 14.78 -1.33 4.14
N TRP A 71 15.39 -0.34 3.50
CA TRP A 71 15.47 0.99 4.08
C TRP A 71 14.09 1.69 4.17
N ILE A 72 13.14 1.36 3.28
CA ILE A 72 11.77 1.88 3.35
C ILE A 72 11.09 1.36 4.61
N ILE A 73 11.23 0.05 4.87
CA ILE A 73 10.69 -0.59 6.06
C ILE A 73 11.24 0.08 7.33
N ARG A 74 12.53 0.33 7.35
CA ARG A 74 13.21 0.99 8.47
C ARG A 74 12.82 2.45 8.61
N ASP A 75 12.91 3.23 7.52
CA ASP A 75 12.71 4.68 7.57
C ASP A 75 11.27 5.05 7.93
N LEU A 76 10.31 4.26 7.50
CA LEU A 76 8.89 4.47 7.80
C LEU A 76 8.42 3.69 9.02
N ASP A 77 9.31 2.92 9.65
CA ASP A 77 9.02 2.13 10.85
C ASP A 77 7.76 1.26 10.66
N LEU A 78 7.69 0.54 9.53
CA LEU A 78 6.50 -0.21 9.14
C LEU A 78 6.08 -1.28 10.16
N PRO A 79 7.01 -2.03 10.81
CA PRO A 79 6.62 -3.02 11.81
C PRO A 79 5.79 -2.43 12.96
N ARG A 80 6.05 -1.17 13.34
CA ARG A 80 5.28 -0.46 14.37
C ARG A 80 3.80 -0.35 14.01
N TYR A 81 3.49 -0.32 12.71
CA TYR A 81 2.12 -0.21 12.18
C TYR A 81 1.53 -1.54 11.76
N GLY A 82 2.15 -2.65 12.16
CA GLY A 82 1.64 -3.99 11.92
C GLY A 82 2.21 -4.69 10.68
N TYR A 83 3.21 -4.11 10.04
CA TYR A 83 3.87 -4.76 8.90
C TYR A 83 4.65 -5.97 9.36
N GLU A 84 4.36 -7.13 8.76
CA GLU A 84 5.01 -8.39 9.07
C GLU A 84 5.17 -9.20 7.79
N ILE A 85 6.39 -9.72 7.56
CA ILE A 85 6.66 -10.61 6.42
C ILE A 85 6.61 -12.05 6.93
N LEU A 86 5.68 -12.82 6.38
CA LEU A 86 5.53 -14.23 6.69
C LEU A 86 6.27 -15.06 5.66
N PRO A 87 7.00 -16.11 6.09
CA PRO A 87 7.66 -17.01 5.14
C PRO A 87 6.64 -17.69 4.22
N LEU A 88 6.98 -17.80 2.94
CA LEU A 88 6.20 -18.53 1.96
C LEU A 88 6.90 -19.85 1.67
N ASP A 89 6.24 -20.97 1.99
CA ASP A 89 6.83 -22.30 1.80
C ASP A 89 6.94 -22.67 0.32
N SER A 90 5.86 -22.44 -0.43
CA SER A 90 5.81 -22.82 -1.83
C SER A 90 4.68 -22.09 -2.56
N THR A 91 4.74 -22.17 -3.88
CA THR A 91 3.66 -21.73 -4.76
C THR A 91 3.11 -22.93 -5.52
N PHE A 92 1.84 -22.87 -5.89
CA PHE A 92 1.18 -23.89 -6.69
C PHE A 92 0.72 -23.29 -8.00
N THR A 93 1.12 -23.93 -9.09
CA THR A 93 0.70 -23.54 -10.44
C THR A 93 0.06 -24.76 -11.13
N PRO A 94 -1.26 -24.77 -11.28
CA PRO A 94 -1.94 -25.89 -11.96
C PRO A 94 -1.73 -25.83 -13.47
N PHE A 95 -1.54 -26.99 -14.06
CA PHE A 95 -1.50 -27.18 -15.50
C PHE A 95 -2.61 -28.12 -15.96
N PRO A 96 -3.07 -28.02 -17.24
CA PRO A 96 -4.19 -28.85 -17.73
C PRO A 96 -3.93 -30.35 -17.73
N ASP A 97 -2.67 -30.74 -17.78
CA ASP A 97 -2.24 -32.14 -17.83
C ASP A 97 -1.87 -32.73 -16.46
N GLY A 98 -2.14 -32.00 -15.40
CA GLY A 98 -1.94 -32.46 -14.03
C GLY A 98 -0.65 -32.09 -13.37
#